data_a860fb856010ed17daf2bd3048ccd442
#
_entry.id   a860fb856010ed17daf2bd3048ccd442
#
_cell.length_a   1.000
_cell.length_b   1.000
_cell.length_c   1.000
_cell.angle_alpha   90.00
_cell.angle_beta   90.00
_cell.angle_gamma   90.00
#
_symmetry.space_group_name_H-M   'P 1'
#
loop_
_entity.id
_entity.type
_entity.pdbx_description
1 polymer ?
#
loop_
_entity_poly.entity_id
_entity_poly.type
_entity_poly.pdbx_seq_one_letter_code
_entity_poly.pdbx_strand_id
1 'polypeptide(L)'
;MLPNDYQPDHYESLLTRKVTRYLPSFEALGAPPPRIYRSPTDAFRMRAEFRVWHEGDDLNFVMFDREKPKEPVIIETFPFASLPIQKLLPILRDALKNDVKLRYKLFQLEFLSTLSGDVLVTLIYHRKLDDEWAQAAKALSSKLAIQVVGRSRGQKVVLDRDWLTETLTVQGKTFQYKQPEQAFIQPNARVNESMLTWACDQAQPSTRDLLELYCGIGNFTIPLSEKFRFVLATEVSKVATRAASENLRLNTISNVEFARLAAEEVTEALSGTREFRRLKALSTPIADYDLASVLVDPPRAGLDSATLSLVGGFDQILYISCNPLTLLDNLSFLTESHDITALAFFDQFPYTDHLECGVNLRRRGHHEVIE
;
A
#
# COMPACT_ATOMS: atom_id res chain seq x y z
N MET A 1 14.68 6.96 -5.06
CA MET A 1 14.58 8.11 -6.01
C MET A 1 15.25 9.30 -5.36
N LEU A 2 16.17 9.91 -6.09
CA LEU A 2 16.79 11.17 -5.74
C LEU A 2 16.23 12.26 -6.68
N PRO A 3 16.32 13.55 -6.34
CA PRO A 3 15.82 14.61 -7.23
C PRO A 3 16.29 14.50 -8.68
N ASN A 4 17.52 14.06 -8.89
CA ASN A 4 18.12 13.88 -10.23
C ASN A 4 17.51 12.73 -11.05
N ASP A 5 16.76 11.83 -10.42
CA ASP A 5 16.03 10.76 -11.13
C ASP A 5 14.77 11.31 -11.85
N TYR A 6 14.39 12.57 -11.59
CA TYR A 6 13.21 13.19 -12.18
C TYR A 6 13.46 13.56 -13.64
N GLN A 7 12.84 12.81 -14.55
CA GLN A 7 12.99 12.94 -15.99
C GLN A 7 11.63 12.87 -16.71
N PRO A 8 10.77 13.88 -16.55
CA PRO A 8 9.39 13.84 -17.06
C PRO A 8 9.32 13.65 -18.57
N ASP A 9 10.25 14.23 -19.33
CA ASP A 9 10.33 14.09 -20.80
C ASP A 9 10.65 12.66 -21.25
N HIS A 10 11.22 11.84 -20.36
CA HIS A 10 11.57 10.44 -20.62
C HIS A 10 10.58 9.44 -20.04
N TYR A 11 9.51 9.91 -19.42
CA TYR A 11 8.56 9.06 -18.70
C TYR A 11 8.03 7.89 -19.54
N GLU A 12 7.53 8.17 -20.75
CA GLU A 12 6.96 7.14 -21.63
C GLU A 12 8.02 6.11 -22.07
N SER A 13 9.24 6.54 -22.32
CA SER A 13 10.32 5.63 -22.70
C SER A 13 10.74 4.73 -21.53
N LEU A 14 10.75 5.27 -20.31
CA LEU A 14 11.04 4.53 -19.08
C LEU A 14 9.96 3.49 -18.80
N LEU A 15 8.68 3.86 -18.92
CA LEU A 15 7.55 2.95 -18.76
C LEU A 15 7.58 1.85 -19.82
N THR A 16 7.79 2.21 -21.08
CA THR A 16 7.90 1.23 -22.18
C THR A 16 9.01 0.23 -21.90
N ARG A 17 10.17 0.67 -21.42
CA ARG A 17 11.28 -0.21 -21.05
C ARG A 17 10.90 -1.21 -19.95
N LYS A 18 10.18 -0.76 -18.92
CA LYS A 18 9.68 -1.65 -17.85
C LYS A 18 8.76 -2.72 -18.42
N VAL A 19 7.79 -2.32 -19.22
CA VAL A 19 6.80 -3.23 -19.84
C VAL A 19 7.50 -4.24 -20.75
N THR A 20 8.33 -3.77 -21.68
CA THR A 20 9.04 -4.62 -22.64
C THR A 20 9.96 -5.65 -21.97
N ARG A 21 10.49 -5.31 -20.80
CA ARG A 21 11.34 -6.23 -20.02
C ARG A 21 10.62 -7.49 -19.58
N TYR A 22 9.35 -7.40 -19.21
CA TYR A 22 8.62 -8.50 -18.57
C TYR A 22 7.53 -9.11 -19.47
N LEU A 23 6.97 -8.33 -20.39
CA LEU A 23 5.84 -8.76 -21.24
C LEU A 23 6.07 -10.12 -21.95
N PRO A 24 7.24 -10.39 -22.57
CA PRO A 24 7.46 -11.66 -23.25
C PRO A 24 7.32 -12.89 -22.34
N SER A 25 7.68 -12.75 -21.05
CA SER A 25 7.56 -13.84 -20.08
C SER A 25 6.09 -14.10 -19.69
N PHE A 26 5.27 -13.06 -19.61
CA PHE A 26 3.83 -13.21 -19.39
C PHE A 26 3.14 -13.82 -20.63
N GLU A 27 3.49 -13.39 -21.83
CA GLU A 27 2.98 -13.93 -23.08
C GLU A 27 3.31 -15.43 -23.23
N ALA A 28 4.51 -15.84 -22.81
CA ALA A 28 4.92 -17.25 -22.82
C ALA A 28 4.07 -18.13 -21.88
N LEU A 29 3.44 -17.53 -20.85
CA LEU A 29 2.47 -18.19 -19.95
C LEU A 29 1.02 -18.08 -20.45
N GLY A 30 0.79 -17.58 -21.67
CA GLY A 30 -0.53 -17.43 -22.26
C GLY A 30 -1.31 -16.20 -21.81
N ALA A 31 -0.64 -15.20 -21.21
CA ALA A 31 -1.32 -13.98 -20.80
C ALA A 31 -1.81 -13.15 -22.01
N PRO A 32 -3.02 -12.56 -21.94
CA PRO A 32 -3.52 -11.65 -22.96
C PRO A 32 -2.73 -10.32 -22.95
N PRO A 33 -2.86 -9.48 -23.99
CA PRO A 33 -2.27 -8.15 -24.00
C PRO A 33 -2.61 -7.35 -22.74
N PRO A 34 -1.62 -6.71 -22.09
CA PRO A 34 -1.84 -6.02 -20.82
C PRO A 34 -2.58 -4.71 -20.99
N ARG A 35 -3.37 -4.33 -19.98
CA ARG A 35 -3.71 -2.93 -19.76
C ARG A 35 -2.56 -2.24 -19.04
N ILE A 36 -2.15 -1.05 -19.51
CA ILE A 36 -1.05 -0.28 -18.92
C ILE A 36 -1.63 0.98 -18.28
N TYR A 37 -1.46 1.09 -16.96
CA TYR A 37 -1.93 2.23 -16.16
C TYR A 37 -0.76 3.14 -15.83
N ARG A 38 -0.81 4.34 -16.39
CA ARG A 38 0.22 5.37 -16.23
C ARG A 38 0.08 6.11 -14.91
N SER A 39 1.21 6.56 -14.38
CA SER A 39 1.26 7.52 -13.29
C SER A 39 1.21 8.97 -13.81
N PRO A 40 0.76 9.93 -12.99
CA PRO A 40 1.23 11.29 -13.16
C PRO A 40 2.76 11.35 -13.19
N THR A 41 3.33 12.27 -13.94
CA THR A 41 4.79 12.40 -14.07
C THR A 41 5.43 13.06 -12.85
N ASP A 42 4.65 13.80 -12.05
CA ASP A 42 5.06 14.49 -10.84
C ASP A 42 3.99 14.42 -9.76
N ALA A 43 4.31 14.87 -8.57
CA ALA A 43 3.39 15.02 -7.44
C ALA A 43 2.56 13.76 -7.11
N PHE A 44 3.04 12.58 -7.47
CA PHE A 44 2.30 11.32 -7.36
C PHE A 44 2.45 10.62 -6.01
N ARG A 45 3.51 10.93 -5.25
CA ARG A 45 3.90 10.18 -4.07
C ARG A 45 3.31 10.78 -2.80
N MET A 46 2.39 10.04 -2.16
CA MET A 46 1.69 10.46 -0.93
C MET A 46 2.52 10.25 0.34
N ARG A 47 3.63 9.52 0.25
CA ARG A 47 4.54 9.26 1.37
C ARG A 47 5.98 9.56 0.97
N ALA A 48 6.69 10.32 1.82
CA ALA A 48 8.10 10.63 1.63
C ALA A 48 8.83 10.59 2.99
N GLU A 49 10.11 10.27 2.96
CA GLU A 49 10.96 10.30 4.15
C GLU A 49 12.29 10.97 3.83
N PHE A 50 12.80 11.74 4.79
CA PHE A 50 14.07 12.44 4.66
C PHE A 50 14.84 12.35 5.98
N ARG A 51 16.14 12.15 5.88
CA ARG A 51 17.03 12.32 7.02
C ARG A 51 17.25 13.80 7.29
N VAL A 52 17.61 14.12 8.52
CA VAL A 52 17.99 15.47 8.92
C VAL A 52 19.49 15.54 9.05
N TRP A 53 20.09 16.49 8.35
CA TRP A 53 21.50 16.80 8.40
C TRP A 53 21.71 18.11 9.13
N HIS A 54 22.51 18.07 10.21
CA HIS A 54 22.83 19.23 11.02
C HIS A 54 24.22 19.76 10.69
N GLU A 55 24.34 21.04 10.39
CA GLU A 55 25.58 21.76 10.18
C GLU A 55 25.63 22.98 11.12
N GLY A 56 26.16 22.78 12.33
CA GLY A 56 26.10 23.81 13.38
C GLY A 56 24.64 24.12 13.75
N ASP A 57 24.23 25.37 13.51
CA ASP A 57 22.86 25.82 13.71
C ASP A 57 21.96 25.64 12.49
N ASP A 58 22.49 25.15 11.39
CA ASP A 58 21.71 24.87 10.18
C ASP A 58 21.11 23.46 10.20
N LEU A 59 20.02 23.31 9.44
CA LEU A 59 19.29 22.07 9.32
C LEU A 59 18.85 21.88 7.86
N ASN A 60 19.24 20.76 7.26
CA ASN A 60 18.84 20.40 5.91
C ASN A 60 18.16 19.03 5.88
N PHE A 61 17.19 18.87 4.99
CA PHE A 61 16.65 17.56 4.66
C PHE A 61 17.55 16.91 3.62
N VAL A 62 17.89 15.63 3.82
CA VAL A 62 18.81 14.92 2.93
C VAL A 62 18.30 13.53 2.62
N MET A 63 18.75 13.03 1.49
CA MET A 63 18.70 11.61 1.11
C MET A 63 20.12 11.12 0.83
N PHE A 64 20.28 9.80 0.76
CA PHE A 64 21.56 9.19 0.44
C PHE A 64 21.41 8.31 -0.79
N ASP A 65 22.38 8.45 -1.71
CA ASP A 65 22.53 7.53 -2.81
C ASP A 65 22.99 6.16 -2.28
N ARG A 66 22.47 5.09 -2.86
CA ARG A 66 22.89 3.71 -2.51
C ARG A 66 24.35 3.46 -2.89
N GLU A 67 24.84 4.10 -3.97
CA GLU A 67 26.22 3.99 -4.43
C GLU A 67 27.16 4.85 -3.58
N LYS A 68 26.61 5.91 -2.94
CA LYS A 68 27.37 6.86 -2.12
C LYS A 68 26.69 7.08 -0.75
N PRO A 69 26.59 6.06 0.10
CA PRO A 69 25.80 6.09 1.31
C PRO A 69 26.32 7.04 2.42
N LYS A 70 27.47 7.66 2.21
CA LYS A 70 28.07 8.63 3.16
C LYS A 70 27.96 10.07 2.67
N GLU A 71 27.58 10.31 1.43
CA GLU A 71 27.43 11.65 0.85
C GLU A 71 25.95 12.07 0.92
N PRO A 72 25.59 13.07 1.75
CA PRO A 72 24.22 13.57 1.82
C PRO A 72 23.88 14.36 0.57
N VAL A 73 22.75 14.06 -0.06
CA VAL A 73 22.14 14.87 -1.12
C VAL A 73 21.10 15.78 -0.48
N ILE A 74 21.35 17.08 -0.47
CA ILE A 74 20.43 18.07 0.08
C ILE A 74 19.17 18.13 -0.79
N ILE A 75 18.02 18.08 -0.14
CA ILE A 75 16.71 18.11 -0.76
C ILE A 75 16.13 19.52 -0.64
N GLU A 76 16.30 20.31 -1.66
CA GLU A 76 15.66 21.62 -1.81
C GLU A 76 14.23 21.45 -2.36
N THR A 77 14.08 20.58 -3.35
CA THR A 77 12.81 20.21 -3.97
C THR A 77 12.70 18.70 -4.12
N PHE A 78 11.48 18.17 -4.08
CA PHE A 78 11.23 16.75 -4.29
C PHE A 78 9.98 16.55 -5.16
N PRO A 79 10.11 16.66 -6.50
CA PRO A 79 8.98 16.72 -7.42
C PRO A 79 8.10 15.47 -7.42
N PHE A 80 8.62 14.34 -6.94
CA PHE A 80 7.85 13.10 -6.79
C PHE A 80 6.77 13.17 -5.71
N ALA A 81 7.04 13.91 -4.60
CA ALA A 81 6.09 14.02 -3.50
C ALA A 81 4.84 14.80 -3.92
N SER A 82 3.70 14.50 -3.30
CA SER A 82 2.46 15.24 -3.51
C SER A 82 2.64 16.75 -3.33
N LEU A 83 1.84 17.55 -4.01
CA LEU A 83 1.95 19.02 -3.93
C LEU A 83 1.89 19.56 -2.48
N PRO A 84 1.04 19.02 -1.57
CA PRO A 84 1.06 19.44 -0.17
C PRO A 84 2.41 19.23 0.51
N ILE A 85 3.06 18.07 0.27
CA ILE A 85 4.40 17.81 0.83
C ILE A 85 5.43 18.77 0.21
N GLN A 86 5.43 18.96 -1.11
CA GLN A 86 6.37 19.86 -1.78
C GLN A 86 6.29 21.29 -1.23
N LYS A 87 5.08 21.81 -1.06
CA LYS A 87 4.84 23.15 -0.48
C LYS A 87 5.28 23.26 0.98
N LEU A 88 5.10 22.17 1.73
CA LEU A 88 5.43 22.14 3.15
C LEU A 88 6.94 22.05 3.40
N LEU A 89 7.71 21.38 2.55
CA LEU A 89 9.14 21.10 2.77
C LEU A 89 9.96 22.33 3.16
N PRO A 90 9.99 23.46 2.40
CA PRO A 90 10.79 24.62 2.77
C PRO A 90 10.28 25.31 4.04
N ILE A 91 8.97 25.40 4.22
CA ILE A 91 8.33 26.07 5.36
C ILE A 91 8.61 25.29 6.64
N LEU A 92 8.50 23.95 6.59
CA LEU A 92 8.77 23.07 7.73
C LEU A 92 10.26 23.09 8.10
N ARG A 93 11.16 23.05 7.09
CA ARG A 93 12.60 23.15 7.34
C ARG A 93 12.94 24.42 8.11
N ASP A 94 12.45 25.58 7.65
CA ASP A 94 12.72 26.86 8.30
C ASP A 94 12.12 26.94 9.69
N ALA A 95 10.91 26.41 9.91
CA ALA A 95 10.30 26.33 11.22
C ALA A 95 11.10 25.46 12.21
N LEU A 96 11.55 24.28 11.75
CA LEU A 96 12.36 23.37 12.57
C LEU A 96 13.76 23.94 12.86
N LYS A 97 14.39 24.59 11.88
CA LYS A 97 15.69 25.26 12.04
C LYS A 97 15.67 26.31 13.13
N ASN A 98 14.61 27.12 13.17
CA ASN A 98 14.49 28.26 14.10
C ASN A 98 13.97 27.87 15.49
N ASP A 99 13.56 26.65 15.74
CA ASP A 99 13.12 26.17 17.05
C ASP A 99 14.09 25.12 17.61
N VAL A 100 14.88 25.51 18.60
CA VAL A 100 15.90 24.64 19.22
C VAL A 100 15.27 23.38 19.84
N LYS A 101 14.04 23.46 20.40
CA LYS A 101 13.35 22.34 21.03
C LYS A 101 12.94 21.29 19.98
N LEU A 102 12.56 21.74 18.77
CA LEU A 102 12.20 20.86 17.66
C LEU A 102 13.43 20.38 16.88
N ARG A 103 14.46 21.23 16.75
CA ARG A 103 15.69 20.90 16.01
C ARG A 103 16.57 19.88 16.73
N TYR A 104 16.71 20.00 18.07
CA TYR A 104 17.70 19.26 18.85
C TYR A 104 17.53 17.74 18.73
N LYS A 105 18.54 17.08 18.15
CA LYS A 105 18.61 15.64 17.88
C LYS A 105 17.43 15.10 17.02
N LEU A 106 16.81 15.96 16.21
CA LEU A 106 15.91 15.50 15.15
C LEU A 106 16.72 14.72 14.12
N PHE A 107 16.27 13.51 13.79
CA PHE A 107 17.03 12.56 12.98
C PHE A 107 16.43 12.31 11.62
N GLN A 108 15.08 12.21 11.54
CA GLN A 108 14.35 11.87 10.33
C GLN A 108 12.95 12.48 10.37
N LEU A 109 12.41 12.76 9.19
CA LEU A 109 11.02 13.11 9.00
C LEU A 109 10.37 12.08 8.08
N GLU A 110 9.13 11.71 8.40
CA GLU A 110 8.27 10.93 7.53
C GLU A 110 7.00 11.73 7.26
N PHE A 111 6.63 11.81 5.99
CA PHE A 111 5.43 12.52 5.52
C PHE A 111 4.41 11.51 5.04
N LEU A 112 3.17 11.75 5.40
CA LEU A 112 1.99 11.14 4.82
C LEU A 112 1.07 12.25 4.37
N SER A 113 0.55 12.17 3.15
CA SER A 113 -0.46 13.10 2.65
C SER A 113 -1.63 12.36 2.01
N THR A 114 -2.71 13.08 1.74
CA THR A 114 -3.90 12.58 1.06
C THR A 114 -4.16 13.37 -0.23
N LEU A 115 -5.01 12.84 -1.09
CA LEU A 115 -5.47 13.53 -2.29
C LEU A 115 -6.26 14.81 -1.96
N SER A 116 -6.89 14.88 -0.77
CA SER A 116 -7.57 16.10 -0.26
C SER A 116 -6.61 17.19 0.18
N GLY A 117 -5.32 16.86 0.37
CA GLY A 117 -4.29 17.83 0.75
C GLY A 117 -3.93 17.82 2.24
N ASP A 118 -4.53 16.96 3.06
CA ASP A 118 -4.13 16.78 4.44
C ASP A 118 -2.70 16.24 4.53
N VAL A 119 -1.94 16.67 5.53
CA VAL A 119 -0.56 16.21 5.77
C VAL A 119 -0.36 15.83 7.23
N LEU A 120 0.30 14.69 7.43
CA LEU A 120 0.83 14.26 8.72
C LEU A 120 2.35 14.14 8.61
N VAL A 121 3.05 14.70 9.58
CA VAL A 121 4.51 14.62 9.68
C VAL A 121 4.90 13.90 10.96
N THR A 122 5.67 12.84 10.81
CA THR A 122 6.31 12.15 11.94
C THR A 122 7.73 12.67 12.11
N LEU A 123 8.01 13.26 13.25
CA LEU A 123 9.33 13.76 13.65
C LEU A 123 10.04 12.71 14.51
N ILE A 124 11.15 12.16 14.04
CA ILE A 124 11.88 11.06 14.68
C ILE A 124 13.17 11.58 15.30
N TYR A 125 13.37 11.28 16.59
CA TYR A 125 14.46 11.83 17.40
C TYR A 125 15.37 10.77 18.01
N HIS A 126 16.63 11.16 18.22
CA HIS A 126 17.60 10.43 19.05
C HIS A 126 17.65 10.97 20.50
N ARG A 127 16.51 11.37 21.04
CA ARG A 127 16.34 11.80 22.44
C ARG A 127 14.92 11.49 22.91
N LYS A 128 14.70 11.50 24.24
CA LYS A 128 13.34 11.50 24.80
C LYS A 128 12.63 12.81 24.47
N LEU A 129 11.33 12.72 24.24
CA LEU A 129 10.43 13.84 24.02
C LEU A 129 9.74 14.20 25.34
N ASP A 130 9.82 15.45 25.71
CA ASP A 130 9.28 16.02 26.94
C ASP A 130 8.09 16.96 26.66
N ASP A 131 7.54 17.54 27.70
CA ASP A 131 6.40 18.46 27.60
C ASP A 131 6.74 19.74 26.84
N GLU A 132 7.99 20.22 26.91
CA GLU A 132 8.43 21.38 26.14
C GLU A 132 8.45 21.09 24.65
N TRP A 133 8.92 19.91 24.28
CA TRP A 133 8.81 19.43 22.90
C TRP A 133 7.35 19.35 22.45
N ALA A 134 6.46 18.78 23.29
CA ALA A 134 5.06 18.61 22.94
C ALA A 134 4.36 19.97 22.72
N GLN A 135 4.66 20.97 23.54
CA GLN A 135 4.14 22.33 23.39
C GLN A 135 4.64 23.00 22.09
N ALA A 136 5.94 22.92 21.80
CA ALA A 136 6.51 23.45 20.57
C ALA A 136 5.95 22.76 19.32
N ALA A 137 5.84 21.43 19.35
CA ALA A 137 5.27 20.65 18.26
C ALA A 137 3.78 20.94 18.04
N LYS A 138 3.01 21.20 19.11
CA LYS A 138 1.60 21.61 19.01
C LYS A 138 1.47 23.00 18.38
N ALA A 139 2.32 23.93 18.74
CA ALA A 139 2.35 25.26 18.12
C ALA A 139 2.70 25.18 16.63
N LEU A 140 3.68 24.34 16.26
CA LEU A 140 4.04 24.05 14.87
C LEU A 140 2.86 23.45 14.09
N SER A 141 2.22 22.42 14.65
CA SER A 141 1.03 21.74 14.08
C SER A 141 -0.08 22.75 13.76
N SER A 142 -0.41 23.60 14.73
CA SER A 142 -1.45 24.62 14.56
C SER A 142 -1.06 25.69 13.53
N LYS A 143 0.20 26.14 13.55
CA LYS A 143 0.70 27.17 12.61
C LYS A 143 0.69 26.71 11.17
N LEU A 144 1.02 25.44 10.92
CA LEU A 144 1.14 24.88 9.58
C LEU A 144 -0.10 24.10 9.13
N ALA A 145 -1.12 23.98 9.99
CA ALA A 145 -2.34 23.20 9.74
C ALA A 145 -2.05 21.73 9.34
N ILE A 146 -1.10 21.09 10.03
CA ILE A 146 -0.68 19.71 9.79
C ILE A 146 -0.86 18.84 11.04
N GLN A 147 -0.94 17.53 10.87
CA GLN A 147 -0.81 16.60 11.99
C GLN A 147 0.67 16.35 12.30
N VAL A 148 1.03 16.31 13.58
CA VAL A 148 2.40 16.04 14.00
C VAL A 148 2.43 14.90 15.01
N VAL A 149 3.30 13.92 14.73
CA VAL A 149 3.62 12.80 15.62
C VAL A 149 5.10 12.85 15.96
N GLY A 150 5.44 12.72 17.23
CA GLY A 150 6.82 12.59 17.69
C GLY A 150 7.19 11.16 17.98
N ARG A 151 8.38 10.73 17.55
CA ARG A 151 8.92 9.40 17.84
C ARG A 151 10.34 9.47 18.36
N SER A 152 10.62 8.61 19.31
CA SER A 152 11.97 8.30 19.75
C SER A 152 12.03 6.84 20.21
N ARG A 153 13.18 6.35 20.63
CA ARG A 153 13.33 4.96 21.06
C ARG A 153 12.33 4.60 22.18
N GLY A 154 11.37 3.74 21.87
CA GLY A 154 10.36 3.27 22.82
C GLY A 154 9.29 4.31 23.20
N GLN A 155 9.23 5.47 22.52
CA GLN A 155 8.27 6.53 22.81
C GLN A 155 7.56 6.99 21.52
N LYS A 156 6.26 7.18 21.62
CA LYS A 156 5.41 7.84 20.61
C LYS A 156 4.55 8.87 21.29
N VAL A 157 4.62 10.11 20.81
CA VAL A 157 3.80 11.24 21.25
C VAL A 157 2.86 11.63 20.13
N VAL A 158 1.57 11.51 20.35
CA VAL A 158 0.52 11.90 19.42
C VAL A 158 -0.13 13.16 19.97
N LEU A 159 -0.10 14.27 19.21
CA LEU A 159 -0.63 15.55 19.68
C LEU A 159 -2.14 15.66 19.50
N ASP A 160 -2.67 15.14 18.40
CA ASP A 160 -4.10 15.09 18.09
C ASP A 160 -4.44 13.69 17.54
N ARG A 161 -3.98 13.36 16.36
CA ARG A 161 -4.18 12.05 15.72
C ARG A 161 -2.92 11.58 15.00
N ASP A 162 -2.77 10.26 14.85
CA ASP A 162 -1.65 9.62 14.17
C ASP A 162 -2.09 8.96 12.85
N TRP A 163 -3.12 9.50 12.23
CA TRP A 163 -3.72 9.01 10.99
C TRP A 163 -4.33 10.15 10.18
N LEU A 164 -4.49 9.91 8.89
CA LEU A 164 -5.26 10.75 7.96
C LEU A 164 -6.42 9.94 7.38
N THR A 165 -7.42 10.63 6.81
CA THR A 165 -8.48 10.01 6.02
C THR A 165 -8.23 10.29 4.55
N GLU A 166 -7.93 9.25 3.79
CA GLU A 166 -7.84 9.31 2.34
C GLU A 166 -9.21 9.01 1.71
N THR A 167 -9.50 9.66 0.60
CA THR A 167 -10.72 9.40 -0.19
C THR A 167 -10.30 9.00 -1.60
N LEU A 168 -10.59 7.76 -1.96
CA LEU A 168 -10.28 7.20 -3.28
C LEU A 168 -11.55 7.01 -4.09
N THR A 169 -11.45 7.23 -5.40
CA THR A 169 -12.55 7.02 -6.34
C THR A 169 -12.34 5.73 -7.13
N VAL A 170 -13.27 4.79 -7.03
CA VAL A 170 -13.23 3.49 -7.70
C VAL A 170 -14.54 3.29 -8.46
N GLN A 171 -14.48 3.09 -9.77
CA GLN A 171 -15.68 2.96 -10.63
C GLN A 171 -16.71 4.08 -10.41
N GLY A 172 -16.26 5.32 -10.18
CA GLY A 172 -17.11 6.48 -9.93
C GLY A 172 -17.71 6.59 -8.52
N LYS A 173 -17.46 5.63 -7.63
CA LYS A 173 -17.82 5.67 -6.21
C LYS A 173 -16.64 6.12 -5.36
N THR A 174 -16.90 6.81 -4.25
CA THR A 174 -15.88 7.26 -3.31
C THR A 174 -15.86 6.36 -2.08
N PHE A 175 -14.63 5.98 -1.68
CA PHE A 175 -14.38 5.18 -0.48
C PHE A 175 -13.39 5.90 0.43
N GLN A 176 -13.66 5.87 1.74
CA GLN A 176 -12.84 6.51 2.75
C GLN A 176 -11.93 5.50 3.45
N TYR A 177 -10.66 5.89 3.62
CA TYR A 177 -9.65 5.05 4.26
C TYR A 177 -8.94 5.80 5.36
N LYS A 178 -9.09 5.37 6.60
CA LYS A 178 -8.21 5.75 7.68
C LYS A 178 -6.84 5.15 7.44
N GLN A 179 -5.85 6.01 7.28
CA GLN A 179 -4.45 5.65 7.01
C GLN A 179 -3.58 6.00 8.22
N PRO A 180 -3.30 5.06 9.13
CA PRO A 180 -2.35 5.28 10.22
C PRO A 180 -0.94 5.53 9.68
N GLU A 181 -0.18 6.38 10.35
CA GLU A 181 1.18 6.74 9.95
C GLU A 181 2.13 5.55 9.81
N GLN A 182 1.88 4.47 10.58
CA GLN A 182 2.68 3.24 10.55
C GLN A 182 2.16 2.17 9.58
N ALA A 183 0.94 2.29 9.10
CA ALA A 183 0.40 1.28 8.19
C ALA A 183 1.00 1.46 6.79
N PHE A 184 1.19 0.33 6.09
CA PHE A 184 1.49 0.40 4.66
C PHE A 184 0.29 0.98 3.90
N ILE A 185 0.57 1.84 2.95
CA ILE A 185 -0.36 2.35 1.95
C ILE A 185 0.29 2.32 0.58
N GLN A 186 -0.48 2.21 -0.47
CA GLN A 186 0.02 2.39 -1.83
C GLN A 186 0.52 3.84 -2.02
N PRO A 187 1.81 4.04 -2.36
CA PRO A 187 2.41 5.37 -2.31
C PRO A 187 1.91 6.32 -3.40
N ASN A 188 1.37 5.82 -4.49
CA ASN A 188 0.77 6.61 -5.57
C ASN A 188 -0.74 6.41 -5.56
N ALA A 189 -1.47 7.33 -4.91
CA ALA A 189 -2.92 7.20 -4.72
C ALA A 189 -3.70 7.15 -6.04
N ARG A 190 -3.25 7.86 -7.09
CA ARG A 190 -3.93 7.85 -8.40
C ARG A 190 -3.77 6.51 -9.12
N VAL A 191 -2.58 5.93 -9.07
CA VAL A 191 -2.37 4.58 -9.60
C VAL A 191 -3.11 3.54 -8.74
N ASN A 192 -3.19 3.75 -7.42
CA ASN A 192 -3.99 2.90 -6.54
C ASN A 192 -5.48 2.91 -6.92
N GLU A 193 -6.08 4.07 -7.23
CA GLU A 193 -7.46 4.13 -7.76
C GLU A 193 -7.62 3.26 -9.03
N SER A 194 -6.60 3.25 -9.90
CA SER A 194 -6.59 2.41 -11.10
C SER A 194 -6.46 0.92 -10.77
N MET A 195 -5.62 0.56 -9.78
CA MET A 195 -5.47 -0.83 -9.30
C MET A 195 -6.78 -1.36 -8.72
N LEU A 196 -7.44 -0.55 -7.88
CA LEU A 196 -8.73 -0.90 -7.27
C LEU A 196 -9.84 -1.02 -8.33
N THR A 197 -9.89 -0.10 -9.28
CA THR A 197 -10.85 -0.13 -10.39
C THR A 197 -10.63 -1.38 -11.24
N TRP A 198 -9.38 -1.69 -11.60
CA TRP A 198 -9.06 -2.89 -12.34
C TRP A 198 -9.47 -4.17 -11.58
N ALA A 199 -9.16 -4.28 -10.30
CA ALA A 199 -9.55 -5.44 -9.50
C ALA A 199 -11.09 -5.61 -9.47
N CYS A 200 -11.84 -4.51 -9.30
CA CYS A 200 -13.30 -4.52 -9.37
C CYS A 200 -13.86 -4.88 -10.75
N ASP A 201 -13.14 -4.50 -11.83
CA ASP A 201 -13.52 -4.87 -13.21
C ASP A 201 -13.29 -6.36 -13.47
N GLN A 202 -12.28 -6.98 -12.83
CA GLN A 202 -11.99 -8.41 -12.97
C GLN A 202 -12.88 -9.28 -12.07
N ALA A 203 -13.33 -8.75 -10.93
CA ALA A 203 -14.25 -9.45 -10.04
C ALA A 203 -15.67 -9.38 -10.59
N GLN A 204 -16.19 -10.50 -11.08
CA GLN A 204 -17.61 -10.60 -11.45
C GLN A 204 -18.48 -10.61 -10.18
N PRO A 205 -19.68 -10.01 -10.21
CA PRO A 205 -20.64 -10.19 -9.12
C PRO A 205 -20.87 -11.67 -8.84
N SER A 206 -20.75 -12.08 -7.58
CA SER A 206 -20.79 -13.48 -7.18
C SER A 206 -21.68 -13.66 -5.95
N THR A 207 -22.48 -14.72 -5.94
CA THR A 207 -23.22 -15.19 -4.75
C THR A 207 -22.35 -15.98 -3.79
N ARG A 208 -21.08 -16.23 -4.17
CA ARG A 208 -20.06 -16.92 -3.39
C ARG A 208 -19.13 -15.90 -2.72
N ASP A 209 -18.16 -16.38 -1.96
CA ASP A 209 -17.33 -15.59 -1.06
C ASP A 209 -15.91 -15.38 -1.60
N LEU A 210 -15.29 -14.28 -1.14
CA LEU A 210 -13.90 -13.94 -1.41
C LEU A 210 -13.05 -14.20 -0.17
N LEU A 211 -11.90 -14.85 -0.35
CA LEU A 211 -10.78 -14.80 0.57
C LEU A 211 -9.81 -13.71 0.13
N GLU A 212 -9.40 -12.82 1.02
CA GLU A 212 -8.33 -11.87 0.74
C GLU A 212 -7.17 -12.11 1.72
N LEU A 213 -5.98 -12.39 1.18
CA LEU A 213 -4.75 -12.51 1.94
C LEU A 213 -3.93 -11.22 1.81
N TYR A 214 -3.24 -10.85 2.89
CA TYR A 214 -2.40 -9.62 2.94
C TYR A 214 -3.21 -8.33 2.75
N CYS A 215 -4.42 -8.24 3.31
CA CYS A 215 -5.37 -7.16 3.03
C CYS A 215 -4.92 -5.76 3.52
N GLY A 216 -3.91 -5.66 4.37
CA GLY A 216 -3.44 -4.40 4.92
C GLY A 216 -4.54 -3.64 5.68
N ILE A 217 -4.77 -2.39 5.31
CA ILE A 217 -5.86 -1.56 5.85
C ILE A 217 -7.22 -1.79 5.15
N GLY A 218 -7.34 -2.86 4.36
CA GLY A 218 -8.52 -3.16 3.55
C GLY A 218 -8.56 -2.44 2.21
N ASN A 219 -7.40 -2.19 1.61
CA ASN A 219 -7.28 -1.41 0.37
C ASN A 219 -8.17 -1.96 -0.75
N PHE A 220 -8.04 -3.25 -1.06
CA PHE A 220 -8.88 -3.94 -2.05
C PHE A 220 -10.18 -4.45 -1.45
N THR A 221 -10.18 -4.86 -0.18
CA THR A 221 -11.34 -5.38 0.55
C THR A 221 -12.56 -4.47 0.41
N ILE A 222 -12.36 -3.15 0.65
CA ILE A 222 -13.43 -2.16 0.70
C ILE A 222 -14.24 -2.11 -0.59
N PRO A 223 -13.67 -1.82 -1.78
CA PRO A 223 -14.44 -1.75 -3.01
C PRO A 223 -14.89 -3.13 -3.51
N LEU A 224 -14.13 -4.21 -3.23
CA LEU A 224 -14.50 -5.57 -3.65
C LEU A 224 -15.65 -6.14 -2.84
N SER A 225 -15.91 -5.65 -1.62
CA SER A 225 -17.03 -6.13 -0.80
C SER A 225 -18.38 -6.08 -1.53
N GLU A 226 -18.56 -5.15 -2.47
CA GLU A 226 -19.78 -5.02 -3.26
C GLU A 226 -19.97 -6.13 -4.32
N LYS A 227 -18.93 -6.92 -4.58
CA LYS A 227 -18.92 -7.95 -5.62
C LYS A 227 -19.20 -9.36 -5.09
N PHE A 228 -19.13 -9.58 -3.78
CA PHE A 228 -19.21 -10.90 -3.17
C PHE A 228 -20.28 -10.97 -2.08
N ARG A 229 -20.79 -12.17 -1.83
CA ARG A 229 -21.73 -12.40 -0.72
C ARG A 229 -21.10 -12.04 0.63
N PHE A 230 -19.92 -12.61 0.92
CA PHE A 230 -19.09 -12.29 2.07
C PHE A 230 -17.61 -12.19 1.66
N VAL A 231 -16.83 -11.45 2.44
CA VAL A 231 -15.37 -11.38 2.29
C VAL A 231 -14.73 -11.75 3.62
N LEU A 232 -13.84 -12.75 3.58
CA LEU A 232 -12.93 -13.05 4.68
C LEU A 232 -11.57 -12.47 4.35
N ALA A 233 -11.15 -11.42 5.04
CA ALA A 233 -9.87 -10.75 4.79
C ALA A 233 -8.88 -10.97 5.93
N THR A 234 -7.60 -11.19 5.62
CA THR A 234 -6.58 -11.53 6.61
C THR A 234 -5.34 -10.66 6.52
N GLU A 235 -4.80 -10.32 7.70
CA GLU A 235 -3.63 -9.46 7.86
C GLU A 235 -2.96 -9.73 9.22
N VAL A 236 -1.64 -9.70 9.29
CA VAL A 236 -0.88 -9.94 10.53
C VAL A 236 -0.74 -8.70 11.41
N SER A 237 -0.70 -7.52 10.79
CA SER A 237 -0.48 -6.24 11.48
C SER A 237 -1.70 -5.83 12.30
N LYS A 238 -1.51 -5.68 13.62
CA LYS A 238 -2.58 -5.19 14.51
C LYS A 238 -3.01 -3.75 14.19
N VAL A 239 -2.10 -2.92 13.71
CA VAL A 239 -2.40 -1.53 13.32
C VAL A 239 -3.26 -1.52 12.06
N ALA A 240 -2.86 -2.32 11.06
CA ALA A 240 -3.58 -2.42 9.81
C ALA A 240 -4.98 -3.03 9.99
N THR A 241 -5.13 -4.15 10.71
CA THR A 241 -6.46 -4.77 10.96
C THR A 241 -7.40 -3.87 11.74
N ARG A 242 -6.90 -3.05 12.68
CA ARG A 242 -7.73 -2.06 13.35
C ARG A 242 -8.23 -0.97 12.40
N ALA A 243 -7.32 -0.44 11.56
CA ALA A 243 -7.69 0.54 10.56
C ALA A 243 -8.68 -0.04 9.56
N ALA A 244 -8.47 -1.27 9.10
CA ALA A 244 -9.37 -1.99 8.21
C ALA A 244 -10.79 -2.10 8.80
N SER A 245 -10.92 -2.49 10.06
CA SER A 245 -12.24 -2.56 10.74
C SER A 245 -12.90 -1.18 10.86
N GLU A 246 -12.13 -0.10 11.06
CA GLU A 246 -12.69 1.25 11.05
C GLU A 246 -13.09 1.68 9.62
N ASN A 247 -12.36 1.24 8.61
CA ASN A 247 -12.63 1.53 7.21
C ASN A 247 -13.95 0.88 6.75
N LEU A 248 -14.29 -0.33 7.23
CA LEU A 248 -15.63 -0.91 7.00
C LEU A 248 -16.73 0.01 7.51
N ARG A 249 -16.57 0.54 8.73
CA ARG A 249 -17.56 1.44 9.33
C ARG A 249 -17.68 2.77 8.59
N LEU A 250 -16.56 3.35 8.17
CA LEU A 250 -16.55 4.58 7.37
C LEU A 250 -17.31 4.43 6.05
N ASN A 251 -17.28 3.22 5.47
CA ASN A 251 -17.93 2.93 4.18
C ASN A 251 -19.25 2.17 4.32
N THR A 252 -19.76 1.97 5.55
CA THR A 252 -21.03 1.28 5.84
C THR A 252 -21.07 -0.15 5.26
N ILE A 253 -19.95 -0.88 5.34
CA ILE A 253 -19.81 -2.26 4.84
C ILE A 253 -20.05 -3.24 6.00
N SER A 254 -20.90 -4.24 5.76
CA SER A 254 -21.32 -5.21 6.77
C SER A 254 -21.06 -6.68 6.44
N ASN A 255 -20.66 -6.97 5.19
CA ASN A 255 -20.41 -8.33 4.68
C ASN A 255 -18.92 -8.71 4.66
N VAL A 256 -18.09 -8.07 5.47
CA VAL A 256 -16.65 -8.33 5.54
C VAL A 256 -16.26 -8.64 6.99
N GLU A 257 -15.46 -9.67 7.16
CA GLU A 257 -14.81 -9.99 8.43
C GLU A 257 -13.30 -10.01 8.30
N PHE A 258 -12.60 -9.48 9.31
CA PHE A 258 -11.15 -9.48 9.36
C PHE A 258 -10.63 -10.50 10.38
N ALA A 259 -9.75 -11.39 9.93
CA ALA A 259 -9.00 -12.27 10.81
C ALA A 259 -7.52 -11.86 10.85
N ARG A 260 -6.96 -11.67 12.06
CA ARG A 260 -5.53 -11.37 12.20
C ARG A 260 -4.71 -12.66 12.11
N LEU A 261 -4.45 -13.12 10.89
CA LEU A 261 -3.72 -14.34 10.56
C LEU A 261 -2.69 -14.08 9.46
N ALA A 262 -1.59 -14.81 9.49
CA ALA A 262 -0.68 -14.93 8.36
C ALA A 262 -1.29 -15.85 7.29
N ALA A 263 -0.83 -15.75 6.05
CA ALA A 263 -1.36 -16.58 4.96
C ALA A 263 -1.14 -18.08 5.22
N GLU A 264 -0.01 -18.45 5.80
CA GLU A 264 0.31 -19.82 6.21
C GLU A 264 -0.66 -20.32 7.29
N GLU A 265 -1.01 -19.44 8.27
CA GLU A 265 -2.00 -19.77 9.33
C GLU A 265 -3.40 -19.98 8.73
N VAL A 266 -3.77 -19.23 7.67
CA VAL A 266 -5.03 -19.44 6.92
C VAL A 266 -5.02 -20.78 6.22
N THR A 267 -3.91 -21.14 5.58
CA THR A 267 -3.73 -22.45 4.93
C THR A 267 -3.93 -23.61 5.90
N GLU A 268 -3.31 -23.52 7.09
CA GLU A 268 -3.49 -24.52 8.16
C GLU A 268 -4.95 -24.58 8.67
N ALA A 269 -5.62 -23.43 8.78
CA ALA A 269 -7.00 -23.36 9.24
C ALA A 269 -7.99 -23.99 8.24
N LEU A 270 -7.87 -23.64 6.95
CA LEU A 270 -8.75 -24.13 5.90
C LEU A 270 -8.54 -25.62 5.61
N SER A 271 -7.30 -26.13 5.77
CA SER A 271 -7.01 -27.57 5.67
C SER A 271 -7.45 -28.37 6.90
N GLY A 272 -7.88 -27.72 7.98
CA GLY A 272 -8.26 -28.36 9.23
C GLY A 272 -7.08 -28.91 10.04
N THR A 273 -5.84 -28.60 9.64
CA THR A 273 -4.62 -29.07 10.34
C THR A 273 -4.43 -28.37 11.69
N ARG A 274 -4.95 -27.15 11.84
CA ARG A 274 -4.83 -26.40 13.09
C ARG A 274 -6.00 -25.43 13.30
N GLU A 275 -6.50 -25.43 14.54
CA GLU A 275 -7.48 -24.43 15.00
C GLU A 275 -6.79 -23.18 15.53
N PHE A 276 -7.28 -22.02 15.12
CA PHE A 276 -6.79 -20.73 15.60
C PHE A 276 -7.82 -20.03 16.46
N ARG A 277 -7.42 -19.63 17.68
CA ARG A 277 -8.30 -18.93 18.63
C ARG A 277 -8.89 -17.64 18.04
N ARG A 278 -8.16 -17.01 17.12
CA ARG A 278 -8.57 -15.77 16.45
C ARG A 278 -9.74 -15.97 15.49
N LEU A 279 -9.90 -17.15 14.92
CA LEU A 279 -11.05 -17.49 14.08
C LEU A 279 -12.35 -17.70 14.88
N LYS A 280 -12.25 -18.01 16.18
CA LYS A 280 -13.43 -18.11 17.06
C LYS A 280 -14.11 -16.77 17.33
N ALA A 281 -13.47 -15.65 16.96
CA ALA A 281 -14.05 -14.31 17.07
C ALA A 281 -14.82 -13.87 15.82
N LEU A 282 -14.76 -14.66 14.74
CA LEU A 282 -15.57 -14.43 13.54
C LEU A 282 -17.04 -14.73 13.87
N SER A 283 -17.96 -13.95 13.31
CA SER A 283 -19.40 -14.21 13.42
C SER A 283 -19.83 -15.40 12.57
N THR A 284 -19.15 -15.59 11.41
CA THR A 284 -19.34 -16.72 10.52
C THR A 284 -18.18 -17.70 10.70
N PRO A 285 -18.44 -18.98 11.10
CA PRO A 285 -17.41 -20.01 11.14
C PRO A 285 -16.70 -20.13 9.78
N ILE A 286 -15.38 -20.34 9.80
CA ILE A 286 -14.59 -20.39 8.54
C ILE A 286 -15.08 -21.50 7.59
N ALA A 287 -15.64 -22.58 8.13
CA ALA A 287 -16.19 -23.69 7.35
C ALA A 287 -17.51 -23.35 6.63
N ASP A 288 -18.19 -22.26 7.02
CA ASP A 288 -19.47 -21.87 6.44
C ASP A 288 -19.31 -20.85 5.29
N TYR A 289 -18.06 -20.44 5.02
CA TYR A 289 -17.75 -19.63 3.85
C TYR A 289 -17.72 -20.51 2.58
N ASP A 290 -18.36 -20.04 1.52
CA ASP A 290 -18.29 -20.63 0.18
C ASP A 290 -17.20 -19.93 -0.64
N LEU A 291 -15.95 -20.13 -0.24
CA LEU A 291 -14.78 -19.45 -0.80
C LEU A 291 -14.48 -19.94 -2.23
N ALA A 292 -14.87 -19.15 -3.22
CA ALA A 292 -14.64 -19.46 -4.65
C ALA A 292 -13.54 -18.60 -5.28
N SER A 293 -13.37 -17.39 -4.75
CA SER A 293 -12.38 -16.43 -5.27
C SER A 293 -11.35 -16.11 -4.20
N VAL A 294 -10.12 -15.84 -4.64
CA VAL A 294 -9.06 -15.34 -3.75
C VAL A 294 -8.39 -14.12 -4.37
N LEU A 295 -8.14 -13.10 -3.52
CA LEU A 295 -7.25 -12.00 -3.85
C LEU A 295 -6.00 -12.09 -2.99
N VAL A 296 -4.84 -11.90 -3.62
CA VAL A 296 -3.55 -11.84 -2.94
C VAL A 296 -2.75 -10.61 -3.38
N ASP A 297 -2.18 -9.89 -2.41
CA ASP A 297 -1.21 -8.78 -2.61
C ASP A 297 0.00 -9.04 -1.70
N PRO A 298 0.81 -10.09 -1.99
CA PRO A 298 1.88 -10.53 -1.12
C PRO A 298 3.07 -9.56 -1.12
N PRO A 299 3.97 -9.67 -0.12
CA PRO A 299 5.24 -8.96 -0.13
C PRO A 299 6.11 -9.39 -1.32
N ARG A 300 7.22 -8.68 -1.55
CA ARG A 300 8.14 -8.88 -2.68
C ARG A 300 8.65 -10.31 -2.89
N ALA A 301 8.60 -11.14 -1.86
CA ALA A 301 8.99 -12.54 -1.94
C ALA A 301 7.99 -13.42 -2.71
N GLY A 302 6.78 -12.93 -2.97
CA GLY A 302 5.70 -13.72 -3.55
C GLY A 302 5.02 -14.61 -2.51
N LEU A 303 4.31 -15.65 -2.95
CA LEU A 303 3.67 -16.64 -2.11
C LEU A 303 4.65 -17.79 -1.80
N ASP A 304 4.64 -18.27 -0.56
CA ASP A 304 5.29 -19.53 -0.20
C ASP A 304 4.53 -20.73 -0.83
N SER A 305 5.18 -21.90 -0.83
CA SER A 305 4.64 -23.10 -1.52
C SER A 305 3.30 -23.57 -0.95
N ALA A 306 3.08 -23.44 0.37
CA ALA A 306 1.84 -23.90 1.00
C ALA A 306 0.70 -22.92 0.66
N THR A 307 0.94 -21.62 0.74
CA THR A 307 -0.02 -20.58 0.34
C THR A 307 -0.31 -20.64 -1.17
N LEU A 308 0.71 -20.89 -2.00
CA LEU A 308 0.54 -21.04 -3.44
C LEU A 308 -0.36 -22.23 -3.79
N SER A 309 -0.17 -23.38 -3.11
CA SER A 309 -1.05 -24.55 -3.26
C SER A 309 -2.48 -24.25 -2.83
N LEU A 310 -2.69 -23.54 -1.73
CA LEU A 310 -4.01 -23.09 -1.30
C LEU A 310 -4.67 -22.22 -2.37
N VAL A 311 -3.96 -21.19 -2.84
CA VAL A 311 -4.45 -20.22 -3.84
C VAL A 311 -4.82 -20.96 -5.15
N GLY A 312 -4.00 -21.93 -5.57
CA GLY A 312 -4.30 -22.80 -6.71
C GLY A 312 -5.57 -23.65 -6.55
N GLY A 313 -6.19 -23.69 -5.37
CA GLY A 313 -7.48 -24.36 -5.11
C GLY A 313 -8.71 -23.55 -5.50
N PHE A 314 -8.63 -22.25 -5.74
CA PHE A 314 -9.76 -21.37 -6.01
C PHE A 314 -10.17 -21.35 -7.49
N ASP A 315 -11.42 -20.98 -7.76
CA ASP A 315 -11.94 -20.88 -9.14
C ASP A 315 -11.47 -19.60 -9.83
N GLN A 316 -11.33 -18.51 -9.05
CA GLN A 316 -10.77 -17.23 -9.50
C GLN A 316 -9.64 -16.79 -8.59
N ILE A 317 -8.56 -16.30 -9.19
CA ILE A 317 -7.42 -15.73 -8.47
C ILE A 317 -7.16 -14.33 -9.01
N LEU A 318 -7.28 -13.33 -8.14
CA LEU A 318 -6.85 -11.96 -8.38
C LEU A 318 -5.48 -11.80 -7.71
N TYR A 319 -4.41 -11.70 -8.50
CA TYR A 319 -3.05 -11.60 -7.98
C TYR A 319 -2.48 -10.21 -8.29
N ILE A 320 -2.20 -9.43 -7.26
CA ILE A 320 -1.46 -8.16 -7.33
C ILE A 320 -0.03 -8.42 -6.87
N SER A 321 0.96 -7.83 -7.54
CA SER A 321 2.36 -8.04 -7.16
C SER A 321 3.26 -6.86 -7.52
N CYS A 322 4.07 -6.43 -6.57
CA CYS A 322 5.11 -5.42 -6.76
C CYS A 322 6.45 -6.00 -7.29
N ASN A 323 6.50 -7.31 -7.58
CA ASN A 323 7.68 -7.98 -8.13
C ASN A 323 7.29 -8.93 -9.27
N PRO A 324 7.47 -8.50 -10.54
CA PRO A 324 7.12 -9.32 -11.70
C PRO A 324 7.83 -10.67 -11.75
N LEU A 325 9.07 -10.78 -11.21
CA LEU A 325 9.83 -12.02 -11.25
C LEU A 325 9.21 -13.10 -10.35
N THR A 326 8.92 -12.76 -9.08
CA THR A 326 8.28 -13.72 -8.17
C THR A 326 6.84 -14.02 -8.58
N LEU A 327 6.16 -13.07 -9.22
CA LEU A 327 4.84 -13.33 -9.82
C LEU A 327 4.94 -14.36 -10.93
N LEU A 328 5.89 -14.23 -11.87
CA LEU A 328 6.10 -15.18 -12.96
C LEU A 328 6.43 -16.58 -12.45
N ASP A 329 7.25 -16.68 -11.39
CA ASP A 329 7.54 -17.97 -10.73
C ASP A 329 6.26 -18.61 -10.18
N ASN A 330 5.40 -17.85 -9.51
CA ASN A 330 4.13 -18.35 -8.98
C ASN A 330 3.13 -18.67 -10.10
N LEU A 331 3.09 -17.86 -11.17
CA LEU A 331 2.23 -18.11 -12.33
C LEU A 331 2.59 -19.40 -13.06
N SER A 332 3.87 -19.79 -13.09
CA SER A 332 4.29 -21.05 -13.70
C SER A 332 3.60 -22.26 -13.06
N PHE A 333 3.35 -22.21 -11.74
CA PHE A 333 2.56 -23.23 -11.04
C PHE A 333 1.05 -23.06 -11.28
N LEU A 334 0.53 -21.83 -11.15
CA LEU A 334 -0.92 -21.59 -11.25
C LEU A 334 -1.45 -21.86 -12.65
N THR A 335 -0.67 -21.62 -13.69
CA THR A 335 -1.06 -21.89 -15.09
C THR A 335 -1.10 -23.37 -15.45
N GLU A 336 -0.70 -24.28 -14.57
CA GLU A 336 -0.96 -25.73 -14.76
C GLU A 336 -2.48 -26.04 -14.71
N SER A 337 -3.26 -25.27 -13.95
CA SER A 337 -4.70 -25.49 -13.74
C SER A 337 -5.60 -24.30 -14.10
N HIS A 338 -5.03 -23.12 -14.34
CA HIS A 338 -5.78 -21.89 -14.63
C HIS A 338 -5.31 -21.23 -15.91
N ASP A 339 -6.20 -20.46 -16.54
CA ASP A 339 -5.88 -19.57 -17.64
C ASP A 339 -5.76 -18.14 -17.14
N ILE A 340 -4.76 -17.40 -17.64
CA ILE A 340 -4.64 -15.97 -17.40
C ILE A 340 -5.64 -15.26 -18.29
N THR A 341 -6.68 -14.67 -17.70
CA THR A 341 -7.78 -14.02 -18.43
C THR A 341 -7.61 -12.50 -18.53
N ALA A 342 -6.79 -11.91 -17.66
CA ALA A 342 -6.42 -10.49 -17.76
C ALA A 342 -5.04 -10.25 -17.15
N LEU A 343 -4.31 -9.31 -17.76
CA LEU A 343 -3.02 -8.79 -17.30
C LEU A 343 -3.08 -7.27 -17.25
N ALA A 344 -2.53 -6.67 -16.20
CA ALA A 344 -2.35 -5.24 -16.05
C ALA A 344 -0.96 -4.91 -15.52
N PHE A 345 -0.40 -3.77 -15.99
CA PHE A 345 0.79 -3.15 -15.46
C PHE A 345 0.44 -1.77 -14.92
N PHE A 346 0.86 -1.49 -13.69
CA PHE A 346 0.60 -0.23 -13.01
C PHE A 346 1.94 0.44 -12.69
N ASP A 347 2.13 1.66 -13.16
CA ASP A 347 3.35 2.41 -12.87
C ASP A 347 3.27 3.12 -11.52
N GLN A 348 3.23 2.33 -10.44
CA GLN A 348 3.16 2.79 -9.05
C GLN A 348 4.43 3.58 -8.65
N PHE A 349 5.56 3.29 -9.33
CA PHE A 349 6.88 3.83 -9.03
C PHE A 349 7.56 4.39 -10.28
N PRO A 350 7.09 5.52 -10.84
CA PRO A 350 7.76 6.18 -11.95
C PRO A 350 9.25 6.40 -11.70
N TYR A 351 10.04 6.44 -12.76
CA TYR A 351 11.50 6.69 -12.69
C TYR A 351 12.30 5.63 -11.92
N THR A 352 11.73 4.46 -11.68
CA THR A 352 12.41 3.30 -11.09
C THR A 352 12.22 2.07 -11.97
N ASP A 353 12.94 1.00 -11.71
CA ASP A 353 12.75 -0.29 -12.39
C ASP A 353 11.57 -1.12 -11.83
N HIS A 354 10.89 -0.63 -10.80
CA HIS A 354 9.75 -1.31 -10.20
C HIS A 354 8.50 -1.19 -11.08
N LEU A 355 7.81 -2.31 -11.25
CA LEU A 355 6.54 -2.40 -11.95
C LEU A 355 5.56 -3.20 -11.09
N GLU A 356 4.39 -2.64 -10.86
CA GLU A 356 3.30 -3.33 -10.20
C GLU A 356 2.48 -4.09 -11.26
N CYS A 357 2.09 -5.31 -10.95
CA CYS A 357 1.36 -6.19 -11.87
C CYS A 357 0.03 -6.62 -11.25
N GLY A 358 -1.00 -6.76 -12.08
CA GLY A 358 -2.25 -7.40 -11.73
C GLY A 358 -2.55 -8.53 -12.72
N VAL A 359 -2.88 -9.70 -12.21
CA VAL A 359 -3.25 -10.88 -13.02
C VAL A 359 -4.56 -11.44 -12.51
N ASN A 360 -5.50 -11.68 -13.42
CA ASN A 360 -6.71 -12.44 -13.14
C ASN A 360 -6.58 -13.82 -13.78
N LEU A 361 -6.71 -14.86 -12.95
CA LEU A 361 -6.72 -16.25 -13.43
C LEU A 361 -8.09 -16.88 -13.18
N ARG A 362 -8.50 -17.76 -14.08
CA ARG A 362 -9.72 -18.56 -13.99
C ARG A 362 -9.37 -20.03 -14.15
N ARG A 363 -9.95 -20.88 -13.30
CA ARG A 363 -9.79 -22.34 -13.37
C ARG A 363 -10.31 -22.88 -14.68
N ARG A 364 -9.56 -23.76 -15.33
CA ARG A 364 -9.99 -24.45 -16.54
C ARG A 364 -11.16 -25.38 -16.26
N GLY A 365 -12.17 -25.37 -17.13
CA GLY A 365 -13.32 -26.25 -17.03
C GLY A 365 -14.44 -25.80 -16.10
N HIS A 366 -14.30 -24.69 -15.35
CA HIS A 366 -15.40 -24.02 -14.67
C HIS A 366 -15.97 -22.92 -15.58
N HIS A 367 -16.88 -23.26 -16.48
CA HIS A 367 -17.80 -22.29 -17.07
C HIS A 367 -18.94 -22.11 -16.07
N GLU A 368 -18.95 -20.98 -15.32
CA GLU A 368 -20.19 -20.57 -14.66
C GLU A 368 -21.26 -20.41 -15.75
N VAL A 369 -22.29 -21.25 -15.70
CA VAL A 369 -23.49 -21.02 -16.47
C VAL A 369 -24.14 -19.78 -15.91
N ILE A 370 -24.00 -18.66 -16.62
CA ILE A 370 -24.73 -17.43 -16.33
C ILE A 370 -26.19 -17.73 -16.70
N GLU A 371 -27.06 -17.98 -15.71
CA GLU A 371 -28.51 -17.96 -15.85
C GLU A 371 -29.04 -16.51 -15.81
#